data_2539ca596dc03f022a48250676dbbf54
#
_entry.id   2539ca596dc03f022a48250676dbbf54
#
_cell.length_a   1.000
_cell.length_b   1.000
_cell.length_c   1.000
_cell.angle_alpha   90.00
_cell.angle_beta   90.00
_cell.angle_gamma   90.00
#
_symmetry.space_group_name_H-M   'P 1'
#
loop_
_entity.id
_entity.type
_entity.pdbx_description
1 polymer ?
#
loop_
_entity_poly.entity_id
_entity_poly.type
_entity_poly.pdbx_seq_one_letter_code
_entity_poly.pdbx_strand_id
1 'polypeptide(L)'
;MSHTHHTVKHTHVRPAMTPAQSGIHVAIIMDGNGRWANARGRPRTAGHIAGARVVRKIVEAAPDCGIGMLTLYAFSADNWARPSREVALLMRLFRRYLVAETDRCVTNNVRMRIIGRRDRIPSELLRSIKVAEEATRHGTRLDLRIAVDYSSRDALVRAAERLNAQQSVTRDDLSHAMCKVDHWDGECRDVDLLIRTGGEQRLSDFLLWECAYAELYFTDRRWPDFTSADLGAAVKEFHSRERRFGTVPEAAAG
;
A
#
# COMPACT_ATOMS: atom_id res chain seq x y z
N MET A 1 27.66 31.80 47.91
CA MET A 1 27.98 30.57 47.12
C MET A 1 26.90 30.40 46.06
N SER A 2 27.23 30.84 44.83
CA SER A 2 26.26 30.83 43.70
C SER A 2 26.41 29.54 42.91
N HIS A 3 25.34 28.72 42.86
CA HIS A 3 25.31 27.53 42.03
C HIS A 3 24.82 27.89 40.62
N THR A 4 25.72 27.83 39.66
CA THR A 4 25.45 28.01 38.25
C THR A 4 24.94 26.66 37.70
N HIS A 5 23.63 26.55 37.35
CA HIS A 5 23.08 25.39 36.63
C HIS A 5 23.47 25.47 35.15
N HIS A 6 24.34 24.57 34.71
CA HIS A 6 24.61 24.33 33.29
C HIS A 6 23.51 23.48 32.71
N THR A 7 22.63 24.10 31.93
CA THR A 7 21.63 23.39 31.14
C THR A 7 22.28 22.85 29.85
N VAL A 8 22.56 21.56 29.80
CA VAL A 8 23.02 20.89 28.57
C VAL A 8 21.83 20.78 27.61
N LYS A 9 21.85 21.59 26.56
CA LYS A 9 20.89 21.46 25.44
C LYS A 9 21.29 20.25 24.63
N HIS A 10 20.57 19.12 24.79
CA HIS A 10 20.64 17.98 23.84
C HIS A 10 19.96 18.40 22.55
N THR A 11 20.73 18.80 21.55
CA THR A 11 20.28 18.94 20.18
C THR A 11 20.07 17.53 19.64
N HIS A 12 18.81 17.06 19.62
CA HIS A 12 18.42 15.87 18.88
C HIS A 12 18.55 16.15 17.39
N VAL A 13 19.69 15.77 16.82
CA VAL A 13 19.84 15.69 15.35
C VAL A 13 18.92 14.57 14.89
N ARG A 14 17.80 14.91 14.23
CA ARG A 14 16.95 13.91 13.57
C ARG A 14 17.81 13.20 12.53
N PRO A 15 17.82 11.84 12.51
CA PRO A 15 18.52 11.10 11.46
C PRO A 15 17.94 11.51 10.09
N ALA A 16 18.80 11.56 9.06
CA ALA A 16 18.37 11.88 7.70
C ALA A 16 17.28 10.87 7.26
N MET A 17 16.15 11.40 6.76
CA MET A 17 15.04 10.56 6.26
C MET A 17 15.50 9.73 5.05
N THR A 18 15.12 8.47 5.01
CA THR A 18 15.35 7.62 3.83
C THR A 18 14.41 8.04 2.68
N PRO A 19 14.72 7.71 1.41
CA PRO A 19 13.80 7.96 0.28
C PRO A 19 12.39 7.38 0.49
N ALA A 20 12.28 6.21 1.12
CA ALA A 20 11.00 5.63 1.48
C ALA A 20 10.21 6.51 2.48
N GLN A 21 10.88 7.21 3.38
CA GLN A 21 10.24 8.08 4.37
C GLN A 21 9.86 9.46 3.82
N SER A 22 10.58 9.97 2.81
CA SER A 22 10.38 11.32 2.26
C SER A 22 9.41 11.39 1.07
N GLY A 23 9.19 10.27 0.35
CA GLY A 23 8.29 10.21 -0.81
C GLY A 23 6.81 10.10 -0.43
N ILE A 24 5.91 10.31 -1.39
CA ILE A 24 4.46 10.17 -1.18
C ILE A 24 4.05 8.71 -1.00
N HIS A 25 2.90 8.47 -0.35
CA HIS A 25 2.25 7.17 -0.25
C HIS A 25 1.19 7.03 -1.34
N VAL A 26 1.44 6.12 -2.30
CA VAL A 26 0.48 5.80 -3.35
C VAL A 26 -0.16 4.44 -3.09
N ALA A 27 -1.48 4.37 -3.13
CA ALA A 27 -2.25 3.14 -3.05
C ALA A 27 -2.88 2.81 -4.41
N ILE A 28 -2.82 1.54 -4.87
CA ILE A 28 -3.36 1.15 -6.17
C ILE A 28 -4.33 -0.02 -6.05
N ILE A 29 -5.57 0.18 -6.52
CA ILE A 29 -6.55 -0.89 -6.74
C ILE A 29 -6.37 -1.39 -8.19
N MET A 30 -5.79 -2.58 -8.32
CA MET A 30 -5.40 -3.22 -9.58
C MET A 30 -6.58 -3.93 -10.24
N ASP A 31 -7.56 -3.13 -10.75
CA ASP A 31 -8.79 -3.68 -11.33
C ASP A 31 -8.73 -3.81 -12.87
N GLY A 32 -9.64 -4.63 -13.41
CA GLY A 32 -9.80 -4.85 -14.84
C GLY A 32 -9.11 -6.09 -15.40
N ASN A 33 -8.38 -6.89 -14.61
CA ASN A 33 -7.65 -8.09 -15.06
C ASN A 33 -8.57 -9.09 -15.82
N GLY A 34 -9.71 -9.46 -15.22
CA GLY A 34 -10.67 -10.38 -15.83
C GLY A 34 -11.30 -9.82 -17.09
N ARG A 35 -11.72 -8.55 -17.07
CA ARG A 35 -12.29 -7.86 -18.23
C ARG A 35 -11.31 -7.75 -19.39
N TRP A 36 -10.04 -7.54 -19.07
CA TRP A 36 -8.94 -7.52 -20.04
C TRP A 36 -8.79 -8.86 -20.77
N ALA A 37 -8.79 -9.95 -20.01
CA ALA A 37 -8.68 -11.32 -20.58
C ALA A 37 -9.91 -11.66 -21.43
N ASN A 38 -11.11 -11.43 -20.91
CA ASN A 38 -12.38 -11.70 -21.63
C ASN A 38 -12.47 -10.94 -22.96
N ALA A 39 -12.07 -9.68 -23.01
CA ALA A 39 -12.04 -8.89 -24.24
C ALA A 39 -11.06 -9.44 -25.30
N ARG A 40 -10.17 -10.37 -24.93
CA ARG A 40 -9.21 -11.05 -25.81
C ARG A 40 -9.50 -12.53 -26.00
N GLY A 41 -10.69 -12.98 -25.64
CA GLY A 41 -11.10 -14.40 -25.72
C GLY A 41 -10.27 -15.32 -24.83
N ARG A 42 -9.66 -14.80 -23.76
CA ARG A 42 -8.76 -15.54 -22.87
C ARG A 42 -9.44 -15.80 -21.50
N PRO A 43 -9.07 -16.89 -20.82
CA PRO A 43 -9.56 -17.15 -19.48
C PRO A 43 -9.11 -16.04 -18.52
N ARG A 44 -9.94 -15.72 -17.51
CA ARG A 44 -9.68 -14.64 -16.51
C ARG A 44 -8.28 -14.72 -15.89
N THR A 45 -7.76 -15.93 -15.70
CA THR A 45 -6.42 -16.20 -15.18
C THR A 45 -5.29 -15.62 -16.02
N ALA A 46 -5.46 -15.55 -17.34
CA ALA A 46 -4.49 -14.91 -18.23
C ALA A 46 -4.35 -13.41 -17.93
N GLY A 47 -5.45 -12.76 -17.53
CA GLY A 47 -5.42 -11.37 -17.09
C GLY A 47 -4.61 -11.17 -15.80
N HIS A 48 -4.76 -12.07 -14.82
CA HIS A 48 -3.98 -12.02 -13.58
C HIS A 48 -2.47 -12.24 -13.83
N ILE A 49 -2.12 -13.15 -14.73
CA ILE A 49 -0.73 -13.37 -15.15
C ILE A 49 -0.15 -12.10 -15.84
N ALA A 50 -0.92 -11.49 -16.73
CA ALA A 50 -0.52 -10.25 -17.38
C ALA A 50 -0.37 -9.10 -16.36
N GLY A 51 -1.34 -8.96 -15.44
CA GLY A 51 -1.32 -7.95 -14.38
C GLY A 51 -0.13 -8.07 -13.43
N ALA A 52 0.29 -9.30 -13.10
CA ALA A 52 1.46 -9.50 -12.25
C ALA A 52 2.78 -9.01 -12.91
N ARG A 53 2.87 -9.04 -14.24
CA ARG A 53 4.03 -8.45 -14.95
C ARG A 53 4.04 -6.93 -14.87
N VAL A 54 2.86 -6.32 -14.78
CA VAL A 54 2.73 -4.86 -14.61
C VAL A 54 3.20 -4.45 -13.23
N VAL A 55 2.88 -5.24 -12.17
CA VAL A 55 3.35 -4.97 -10.80
C VAL A 55 4.85 -4.69 -10.78
N ARG A 56 5.66 -5.55 -11.40
CA ARG A 56 7.11 -5.37 -11.46
C ARG A 56 7.50 -4.00 -11.99
N LYS A 57 6.95 -3.62 -13.17
CA LYS A 57 7.28 -2.35 -13.83
C LYS A 57 6.87 -1.14 -12.99
N ILE A 58 5.74 -1.23 -12.30
CA ILE A 58 5.24 -0.16 -11.43
C ILE A 58 6.10 -0.03 -10.17
N VAL A 59 6.48 -1.15 -9.53
CA VAL A 59 7.37 -1.15 -8.36
C VAL A 59 8.76 -0.57 -8.73
N GLU A 60 9.31 -0.95 -9.89
CA GLU A 60 10.59 -0.41 -10.38
C GLU A 60 10.53 1.09 -10.65
N ALA A 61 9.43 1.59 -11.21
CA ALA A 61 9.26 3.01 -11.56
C ALA A 61 8.82 3.90 -10.38
N ALA A 62 8.24 3.33 -9.32
CA ALA A 62 7.65 4.10 -8.23
C ALA A 62 8.63 5.08 -7.56
N PRO A 63 9.88 4.71 -7.20
CA PRO A 63 10.82 5.66 -6.60
C PRO A 63 11.16 6.84 -7.51
N ASP A 64 11.25 6.60 -8.82
CA ASP A 64 11.60 7.64 -9.81
C ASP A 64 10.42 8.62 -10.02
N CYS A 65 9.21 8.22 -9.61
CA CYS A 65 8.03 9.09 -9.53
C CYS A 65 7.89 9.81 -8.17
N GLY A 66 8.88 9.74 -7.26
CA GLY A 66 8.81 10.35 -5.94
C GLY A 66 7.94 9.58 -4.93
N ILE A 67 7.65 8.30 -5.21
CA ILE A 67 6.85 7.44 -4.32
C ILE A 67 7.78 6.75 -3.32
N GLY A 68 7.57 7.02 -2.04
CA GLY A 68 8.31 6.38 -0.94
C GLY A 68 7.60 5.15 -0.38
N MET A 69 6.26 5.14 -0.46
CA MET A 69 5.43 4.00 -0.05
C MET A 69 4.43 3.66 -1.15
N LEU A 70 4.36 2.37 -1.51
CA LEU A 70 3.42 1.86 -2.51
C LEU A 70 2.60 0.72 -1.91
N THR A 71 1.28 0.88 -1.84
CA THR A 71 0.37 -0.17 -1.38
C THR A 71 -0.47 -0.71 -2.54
N LEU A 72 -0.37 -2.01 -2.82
CA LEU A 72 -1.06 -2.67 -3.93
C LEU A 72 -2.19 -3.58 -3.41
N TYR A 73 -3.42 -3.42 -3.91
CA TYR A 73 -4.55 -4.27 -3.56
C TYR A 73 -4.56 -5.53 -4.43
N ALA A 74 -3.98 -6.62 -3.92
CA ALA A 74 -3.83 -7.86 -4.68
C ALA A 74 -5.00 -8.85 -4.48
N PHE A 75 -5.57 -8.93 -3.25
CA PHE A 75 -6.66 -9.86 -2.94
C PHE A 75 -7.48 -9.36 -1.75
N SER A 76 -8.76 -9.01 -1.99
CA SER A 76 -9.67 -8.58 -0.93
C SER A 76 -10.21 -9.77 -0.13
N ALA A 77 -10.69 -9.51 1.08
CA ALA A 77 -11.41 -10.51 1.89
C ALA A 77 -12.65 -11.07 1.15
N ASP A 78 -13.36 -10.24 0.37
CA ASP A 78 -14.50 -10.67 -0.44
C ASP A 78 -14.13 -11.65 -1.57
N ASN A 79 -12.88 -11.65 -1.99
CA ASN A 79 -12.45 -12.54 -3.08
C ASN A 79 -12.45 -14.03 -2.69
N TRP A 80 -12.55 -14.35 -1.40
CA TRP A 80 -12.76 -15.73 -0.96
C TRP A 80 -14.12 -16.30 -1.39
N ALA A 81 -15.11 -15.45 -1.69
CA ALA A 81 -16.41 -15.89 -2.26
C ALA A 81 -16.32 -16.35 -3.73
N ARG A 82 -15.18 -16.16 -4.40
CA ARG A 82 -14.96 -16.67 -5.76
C ARG A 82 -14.88 -18.20 -5.78
N PRO A 83 -15.07 -18.84 -6.95
CA PRO A 83 -14.90 -20.28 -7.07
C PRO A 83 -13.56 -20.77 -6.50
N SER A 84 -13.57 -21.83 -5.69
CA SER A 84 -12.40 -22.31 -4.95
C SER A 84 -11.19 -22.62 -5.86
N ARG A 85 -11.46 -23.08 -7.10
CA ARG A 85 -10.40 -23.32 -8.11
C ARG A 85 -9.70 -22.02 -8.53
N GLU A 86 -10.45 -20.91 -8.66
CA GLU A 86 -9.90 -19.60 -9.00
C GLU A 86 -9.05 -19.09 -7.82
N VAL A 87 -9.57 -19.16 -6.60
CA VAL A 87 -8.85 -18.75 -5.37
C VAL A 87 -7.54 -19.52 -5.22
N ALA A 88 -7.59 -20.86 -5.34
CA ALA A 88 -6.40 -21.70 -5.23
C ALA A 88 -5.34 -21.35 -6.30
N LEU A 89 -5.78 -21.04 -7.51
CA LEU A 89 -4.87 -20.59 -8.57
C LEU A 89 -4.26 -19.23 -8.27
N LEU A 90 -5.03 -18.26 -7.77
CA LEU A 90 -4.53 -16.94 -7.39
C LEU A 90 -3.50 -17.05 -6.27
N MET A 91 -3.73 -17.88 -5.24
CA MET A 91 -2.77 -18.10 -4.16
C MET A 91 -1.45 -18.72 -4.65
N ARG A 92 -1.53 -19.71 -5.58
CA ARG A 92 -0.33 -20.29 -6.22
C ARG A 92 0.40 -19.27 -7.08
N LEU A 93 -0.33 -18.45 -7.82
CA LEU A 93 0.24 -17.41 -8.67
C LEU A 93 0.94 -16.36 -7.81
N PHE A 94 0.31 -15.92 -6.73
CA PHE A 94 0.89 -14.98 -5.78
C PHE A 94 2.19 -15.52 -5.17
N ARG A 95 2.18 -16.79 -4.68
CA ARG A 95 3.39 -17.43 -4.17
C ARG A 95 4.51 -17.45 -5.20
N ARG A 96 4.20 -17.85 -6.45
CA ARG A 96 5.19 -17.91 -7.54
C ARG A 96 5.85 -16.55 -7.80
N TYR A 97 5.04 -15.48 -7.87
CA TYR A 97 5.57 -14.13 -8.10
C TYR A 97 6.34 -13.61 -6.90
N LEU A 98 5.84 -13.85 -5.68
CA LEU A 98 6.53 -13.45 -4.46
C LEU A 98 7.96 -14.03 -4.42
N VAL A 99 8.10 -15.33 -4.65
CA VAL A 99 9.42 -16.01 -4.68
C VAL A 99 10.29 -15.46 -5.81
N ALA A 100 9.73 -15.28 -7.00
CA ALA A 100 10.49 -14.81 -8.18
C ALA A 100 10.96 -13.34 -8.08
N GLU A 101 10.26 -12.49 -7.30
CA GLU A 101 10.57 -11.07 -7.20
C GLU A 101 11.35 -10.71 -5.92
N THR A 102 11.52 -11.64 -4.97
CA THR A 102 12.21 -11.35 -3.69
C THR A 102 13.64 -10.86 -3.91
N ASP A 103 14.46 -11.58 -4.69
CA ASP A 103 15.85 -11.20 -4.94
C ASP A 103 15.95 -9.83 -5.64
N ARG A 104 15.01 -9.56 -6.54
CA ARG A 104 14.92 -8.26 -7.22
C ARG A 104 14.59 -7.13 -6.26
N CYS A 105 13.67 -7.36 -5.32
CA CYS A 105 13.37 -6.38 -4.27
C CYS A 105 14.59 -6.11 -3.40
N VAL A 106 15.36 -7.13 -3.01
CA VAL A 106 16.63 -6.96 -2.30
C VAL A 106 17.62 -6.12 -3.10
N THR A 107 17.86 -6.48 -4.37
CA THR A 107 18.77 -5.76 -5.26
C THR A 107 18.39 -4.30 -5.47
N ASN A 108 17.08 -4.01 -5.57
CA ASN A 108 16.55 -2.66 -5.77
C ASN A 108 16.31 -1.90 -4.46
N ASN A 109 16.72 -2.45 -3.32
CA ASN A 109 16.59 -1.84 -2.00
C ASN A 109 15.12 -1.52 -1.63
N VAL A 110 14.19 -2.43 -2.01
CA VAL A 110 12.75 -2.36 -1.73
C VAL A 110 12.44 -3.19 -0.49
N ARG A 111 11.81 -2.61 0.53
CA ARG A 111 11.27 -3.32 1.69
C ARG A 111 9.86 -3.81 1.39
N MET A 112 9.63 -5.12 1.42
CA MET A 112 8.34 -5.73 1.12
C MET A 112 7.63 -6.18 2.40
N ARG A 113 6.32 -5.93 2.48
CA ARG A 113 5.42 -6.45 3.52
C ARG A 113 4.09 -6.87 2.92
N ILE A 114 3.56 -7.99 3.41
CA ILE A 114 2.23 -8.46 3.06
C ILE A 114 1.29 -8.07 4.18
N ILE A 115 0.35 -7.18 3.90
CA ILE A 115 -0.66 -6.71 4.84
C ILE A 115 -1.99 -7.45 4.67
N GLY A 116 -2.81 -7.48 5.72
CA GLY A 116 -4.08 -8.20 5.78
C GLY A 116 -4.02 -9.44 6.66
N ARG A 117 -5.07 -10.25 6.63
CA ARG A 117 -5.18 -11.46 7.45
C ARG A 117 -4.24 -12.56 6.97
N ARG A 118 -3.78 -13.39 7.92
CA ARG A 118 -2.86 -14.51 7.62
C ARG A 118 -3.43 -15.88 8.01
N ASP A 119 -4.52 -15.91 8.75
CA ASP A 119 -5.13 -17.14 9.29
C ASP A 119 -5.78 -18.03 8.23
N ARG A 120 -6.24 -17.45 7.11
CA ARG A 120 -6.84 -18.18 5.98
C ARG A 120 -5.86 -18.48 4.84
N ILE A 121 -4.65 -17.95 4.92
CA ILE A 121 -3.64 -18.10 3.86
C ILE A 121 -2.99 -19.50 3.93
N PRO A 122 -2.84 -20.20 2.79
CA PRO A 122 -2.16 -21.50 2.77
C PRO A 122 -0.77 -21.47 3.40
N SER A 123 -0.43 -22.48 4.20
CA SER A 123 0.82 -22.55 4.97
C SER A 123 2.08 -22.40 4.11
N GLU A 124 2.08 -22.93 2.88
CA GLU A 124 3.21 -22.77 1.94
C GLU A 124 3.40 -21.31 1.51
N LEU A 125 2.30 -20.58 1.29
CA LEU A 125 2.36 -19.16 0.96
C LEU A 125 2.84 -18.36 2.17
N LEU A 126 2.36 -18.68 3.39
CA LEU A 126 2.83 -18.04 4.64
C LEU A 126 4.34 -18.20 4.84
N ARG A 127 4.90 -19.39 4.55
CA ARG A 127 6.35 -19.58 4.60
C ARG A 127 7.08 -18.69 3.61
N SER A 128 6.58 -18.60 2.37
CA SER A 128 7.18 -17.73 1.34
C SER A 128 7.08 -16.25 1.71
N ILE A 129 5.98 -15.81 2.34
CA ILE A 129 5.81 -14.44 2.85
C ILE A 129 6.89 -14.14 3.89
N LYS A 130 7.07 -15.00 4.90
CA LYS A 130 8.08 -14.79 5.95
C LYS A 130 9.49 -14.68 5.38
N VAL A 131 9.85 -15.53 4.42
CA VAL A 131 11.16 -15.50 3.75
C VAL A 131 11.35 -14.19 2.98
N ALA A 132 10.35 -13.76 2.21
CA ALA A 132 10.43 -12.53 1.42
C ALA A 132 10.50 -11.27 2.30
N GLU A 133 9.70 -11.20 3.36
CA GLU A 133 9.71 -10.09 4.32
C GLU A 133 11.04 -9.99 5.05
N GLU A 134 11.61 -11.11 5.47
CA GLU A 134 12.92 -11.15 6.14
C GLU A 134 14.04 -10.76 5.20
N ALA A 135 14.07 -11.31 3.97
CA ALA A 135 15.10 -11.00 2.99
C ALA A 135 15.12 -9.51 2.60
N THR A 136 13.97 -8.85 2.57
CA THR A 136 13.83 -7.46 2.12
C THR A 136 13.78 -6.44 3.26
N ARG A 137 13.89 -6.85 4.52
CA ARG A 137 13.65 -6.01 5.71
C ARG A 137 14.48 -4.72 5.78
N HIS A 138 15.66 -4.72 5.18
CA HIS A 138 16.60 -3.59 5.21
C HIS A 138 16.45 -2.63 4.01
N GLY A 139 15.47 -2.86 3.12
CA GLY A 139 15.21 -1.96 2.02
C GLY A 139 14.82 -0.55 2.50
N THR A 140 15.39 0.47 1.86
CA THR A 140 15.19 1.89 2.25
C THR A 140 14.79 2.79 1.09
N ARG A 141 14.73 2.25 -0.14
CA ARG A 141 14.37 3.03 -1.32
C ARG A 141 12.86 3.12 -1.53
N LEU A 142 12.14 2.05 -1.22
CA LEU A 142 10.68 1.97 -1.34
C LEU A 142 10.10 1.02 -0.30
N ASP A 143 9.05 1.44 0.39
CA ASP A 143 8.18 0.59 1.19
C ASP A 143 7.07 0.02 0.31
N LEU A 144 7.16 -1.28 -0.05
CA LEU A 144 6.15 -1.99 -0.83
C LEU A 144 5.23 -2.78 0.08
N ARG A 145 3.96 -2.39 0.15
CA ARG A 145 2.91 -3.11 0.87
C ARG A 145 2.00 -3.82 -0.13
N ILE A 146 1.76 -5.12 0.05
CA ILE A 146 0.85 -5.89 -0.81
C ILE A 146 -0.29 -6.41 0.06
N ALA A 147 -1.50 -5.91 -0.19
CA ALA A 147 -2.70 -6.26 0.55
C ALA A 147 -3.29 -7.59 0.02
N VAL A 148 -3.24 -8.62 0.87
CA VAL A 148 -3.74 -9.98 0.58
C VAL A 148 -4.64 -10.44 1.71
N ASP A 149 -5.83 -10.94 1.37
CA ASP A 149 -6.89 -11.22 2.34
C ASP A 149 -7.19 -9.99 3.21
N TYR A 150 -7.31 -8.84 2.54
CA TYR A 150 -7.41 -7.54 3.19
C TYR A 150 -8.85 -7.01 3.17
N SER A 151 -9.25 -6.43 4.29
CA SER A 151 -10.46 -5.63 4.51
C SER A 151 -10.12 -4.53 5.51
N SER A 152 -10.33 -3.27 5.13
CA SER A 152 -10.11 -2.14 6.03
C SER A 152 -11.09 -2.17 7.22
N ARG A 153 -12.33 -2.59 6.97
CA ARG A 153 -13.35 -2.71 8.03
C ARG A 153 -12.98 -3.77 9.06
N ASP A 154 -12.48 -4.94 8.61
CA ASP A 154 -11.95 -5.98 9.51
C ASP A 154 -10.71 -5.49 10.27
N ALA A 155 -9.83 -4.73 9.63
CA ALA A 155 -8.65 -4.14 10.27
C ALA A 155 -9.04 -3.16 11.38
N LEU A 156 -10.03 -2.29 11.13
CA LEU A 156 -10.58 -1.36 12.12
C LEU A 156 -11.15 -2.09 13.33
N VAL A 157 -11.96 -3.15 13.12
CA VAL A 157 -12.53 -3.95 14.24
C VAL A 157 -11.41 -4.59 15.06
N ARG A 158 -10.44 -5.24 14.42
CA ARG A 158 -9.30 -5.88 15.11
C ARG A 158 -8.40 -4.87 15.83
N ALA A 159 -8.26 -3.66 15.29
CA ALA A 159 -7.52 -2.58 15.93
C ALA A 159 -8.26 -2.08 17.20
N ALA A 160 -9.59 -1.88 17.10
CA ALA A 160 -10.43 -1.50 18.24
C ALA A 160 -10.40 -2.54 19.36
N GLU A 161 -10.43 -3.85 19.02
CA GLU A 161 -10.29 -4.93 20.00
C GLU A 161 -8.96 -4.86 20.77
N ARG A 162 -7.85 -4.48 20.09
CA ARG A 162 -6.54 -4.30 20.75
C ARG A 162 -6.50 -3.12 21.70
N LEU A 163 -7.31 -2.10 21.46
CA LEU A 163 -7.36 -0.87 22.26
C LEU A 163 -8.41 -0.92 23.38
N ASN A 164 -9.22 -1.97 23.45
CA ASN A 164 -10.34 -2.12 24.37
C ASN A 164 -10.00 -1.89 25.87
N ALA A 165 -8.76 -2.16 26.30
CA ALA A 165 -8.33 -1.96 27.68
C ALA A 165 -7.86 -0.52 28.00
N GLN A 166 -7.82 0.39 27.03
CA GLN A 166 -7.35 1.77 27.22
C GLN A 166 -8.49 2.68 27.68
N GLN A 167 -8.21 3.58 28.63
CA GLN A 167 -9.20 4.54 29.12
C GLN A 167 -9.52 5.66 28.13
N SER A 168 -8.55 6.01 27.26
CA SER A 168 -8.71 6.97 26.18
C SER A 168 -7.95 6.49 24.96
N VAL A 169 -8.53 6.66 23.77
CA VAL A 169 -7.94 6.24 22.49
C VAL A 169 -7.83 7.48 21.60
N THR A 170 -6.62 7.75 21.12
CA THR A 170 -6.35 8.80 20.14
C THR A 170 -6.41 8.26 18.71
N ARG A 171 -6.39 9.16 17.71
CA ARG A 171 -6.26 8.77 16.29
C ARG A 171 -4.94 8.04 16.03
N ASP A 172 -3.87 8.47 16.66
CA ASP A 172 -2.54 7.87 16.51
C ASP A 172 -2.51 6.47 17.09
N ASP A 173 -3.16 6.23 18.25
CA ASP A 173 -3.28 4.89 18.84
C ASP A 173 -4.01 3.94 17.88
N LEU A 174 -5.11 4.39 17.25
CA LEU A 174 -5.85 3.60 16.30
C LEU A 174 -5.03 3.32 15.03
N SER A 175 -4.35 4.32 14.48
CA SER A 175 -3.46 4.15 13.32
C SER A 175 -2.35 3.14 13.60
N HIS A 176 -1.70 3.21 14.76
CA HIS A 176 -0.68 2.26 15.18
C HIS A 176 -1.25 0.84 15.40
N ALA A 177 -2.45 0.73 15.99
CA ALA A 177 -3.10 -0.56 16.15
C ALA A 177 -3.46 -1.19 14.80
N MET A 178 -3.94 -0.40 13.83
CA MET A 178 -4.21 -0.86 12.46
C MET A 178 -2.94 -1.34 11.76
N CYS A 179 -1.86 -0.57 11.84
CA CYS A 179 -0.57 -0.99 11.29
C CYS A 179 -0.14 -2.35 11.86
N LYS A 180 -0.29 -2.56 13.17
CA LYS A 180 0.08 -3.82 13.83
C LYS A 180 -0.82 -5.00 13.46
N VAL A 181 -2.15 -4.80 13.31
CA VAL A 181 -3.05 -5.89 12.87
C VAL A 181 -2.81 -6.28 11.42
N ASP A 182 -2.27 -5.37 10.63
CA ASP A 182 -1.87 -5.59 9.25
C ASP A 182 -0.39 -6.00 9.09
N HIS A 183 0.26 -6.37 10.20
CA HIS A 183 1.66 -6.83 10.20
C HIS A 183 2.67 -5.80 9.66
N TRP A 184 2.30 -4.50 9.68
CA TRP A 184 3.20 -3.42 9.31
C TRP A 184 3.97 -2.92 10.53
N ASP A 185 5.29 -2.86 10.43
CA ASP A 185 6.22 -2.45 11.49
C ASP A 185 6.96 -1.13 11.17
N GLY A 186 6.59 -0.50 10.05
CA GLY A 186 7.09 0.81 9.65
C GLY A 186 6.22 1.97 10.13
N GLU A 187 6.48 3.15 9.56
CA GLU A 187 5.68 4.35 9.82
C GLU A 187 4.23 4.17 9.36
N CYS A 188 3.28 4.55 10.21
CA CYS A 188 1.86 4.56 9.88
C CYS A 188 1.55 5.86 9.13
N ARG A 189 1.40 5.77 7.81
CA ARG A 189 1.21 6.93 6.92
C ARG A 189 -0.13 6.86 6.23
N ASP A 190 -0.80 8.01 6.17
CA ASP A 190 -1.97 8.20 5.34
C ASP A 190 -1.61 8.05 3.85
N VAL A 191 -2.62 7.71 3.04
CA VAL A 191 -2.49 7.65 1.59
C VAL A 191 -2.57 9.08 1.03
N ASP A 192 -1.58 9.47 0.24
CA ASP A 192 -1.61 10.73 -0.48
C ASP A 192 -2.43 10.65 -1.78
N LEU A 193 -2.24 9.56 -2.54
CA LEU A 193 -2.91 9.32 -3.81
C LEU A 193 -3.40 7.87 -3.90
N LEU A 194 -4.70 7.69 -4.11
CA LEU A 194 -5.28 6.40 -4.45
C LEU A 194 -5.59 6.35 -5.94
N ILE A 195 -5.04 5.35 -6.62
CA ILE A 195 -5.27 5.08 -8.05
C ILE A 195 -6.16 3.83 -8.16
N ARG A 196 -7.24 3.90 -8.96
CA ARG A 196 -8.00 2.71 -9.35
C ARG A 196 -8.09 2.60 -10.85
N THR A 197 -7.66 1.44 -11.38
CA THR A 197 -7.72 1.09 -12.80
C THR A 197 -9.04 0.38 -13.13
N GLY A 198 -9.40 0.34 -14.42
CA GLY A 198 -10.53 -0.45 -14.92
C GLY A 198 -11.90 0.22 -14.89
N GLY A 199 -11.97 1.54 -14.65
CA GLY A 199 -13.18 2.34 -14.81
C GLY A 199 -14.16 2.35 -13.64
N GLU A 200 -13.90 1.61 -12.56
CA GLU A 200 -14.74 1.63 -11.37
C GLU A 200 -14.31 2.76 -10.42
N GLN A 201 -15.30 3.46 -9.82
CA GLN A 201 -15.08 4.65 -8.97
C GLN A 201 -15.55 4.39 -7.54
N ARG A 202 -14.90 3.46 -6.84
CA ARG A 202 -15.15 3.11 -5.44
C ARG A 202 -13.90 2.55 -4.78
N LEU A 203 -13.81 2.58 -3.45
CA LEU A 203 -12.65 2.13 -2.68
C LEU A 203 -12.65 0.61 -2.42
N SER A 204 -13.81 -0.03 -2.45
CA SER A 204 -13.96 -1.48 -2.24
C SER A 204 -13.29 -1.98 -0.97
N ASP A 205 -13.52 -1.28 0.14
CA ASP A 205 -13.00 -1.62 1.46
C ASP A 205 -11.46 -1.63 1.55
N PHE A 206 -10.80 -0.79 0.75
CA PHE A 206 -9.35 -0.67 0.71
C PHE A 206 -8.87 0.60 1.41
N LEU A 207 -8.06 0.47 2.45
CA LEU A 207 -7.38 1.53 3.18
C LEU A 207 -8.31 2.70 3.57
N LEU A 208 -9.52 2.41 4.09
CA LEU A 208 -10.55 3.44 4.35
C LEU A 208 -10.08 4.50 5.35
N TRP A 209 -9.34 4.08 6.38
CA TRP A 209 -8.80 4.99 7.39
C TRP A 209 -7.70 5.86 6.81
N GLU A 210 -6.75 5.24 6.14
CA GLU A 210 -5.58 5.91 5.56
C GLU A 210 -5.93 6.79 4.36
N CYS A 211 -7.07 6.52 3.69
CA CYS A 211 -7.55 7.31 2.54
C CYS A 211 -8.43 8.49 2.92
N ALA A 212 -8.62 8.81 4.20
CA ALA A 212 -9.53 9.87 4.64
C ALA A 212 -9.28 11.22 3.96
N TYR A 213 -8.04 11.53 3.61
CA TYR A 213 -7.62 12.75 2.91
C TYR A 213 -6.86 12.48 1.61
N ALA A 214 -6.96 11.25 1.07
CA ALA A 214 -6.29 10.89 -0.17
C ALA A 214 -6.93 11.60 -1.37
N GLU A 215 -6.10 12.04 -2.32
CA GLU A 215 -6.56 12.37 -3.65
C GLU A 215 -6.92 11.08 -4.40
N LEU A 216 -8.03 11.10 -5.14
CA LEU A 216 -8.53 9.93 -5.86
C LEU A 216 -8.31 10.11 -7.36
N TYR A 217 -7.69 9.13 -7.99
CA TYR A 217 -7.47 9.06 -9.43
C TYR A 217 -8.09 7.79 -10.00
N PHE A 218 -9.10 7.95 -10.87
CA PHE A 218 -9.79 6.85 -11.53
C PHE A 218 -9.45 6.84 -13.01
N THR A 219 -9.16 5.65 -13.58
CA THR A 219 -8.88 5.50 -15.02
C THR A 219 -9.58 4.28 -15.60
N ASP A 220 -10.09 4.42 -16.82
CA ASP A 220 -10.69 3.32 -17.59
C ASP A 220 -9.67 2.29 -18.04
N ARG A 221 -8.39 2.67 -18.05
CA ARG A 221 -7.30 1.76 -18.40
C ARG A 221 -7.31 0.55 -17.47
N ARG A 222 -7.38 -0.65 -18.04
CA ARG A 222 -7.36 -1.89 -17.27
C ARG A 222 -5.95 -2.17 -16.76
N TRP A 223 -5.82 -2.77 -15.57
CA TRP A 223 -4.52 -3.02 -14.94
C TRP A 223 -3.45 -3.64 -15.84
N PRO A 224 -3.73 -4.71 -16.66
CA PRO A 224 -2.72 -5.27 -17.55
C PRO A 224 -2.18 -4.33 -18.64
N ASP A 225 -2.91 -3.26 -18.94
CA ASP A 225 -2.50 -2.23 -19.92
C ASP A 225 -1.96 -0.95 -19.23
N PHE A 226 -1.94 -0.89 -17.89
CA PHE A 226 -1.42 0.24 -17.12
C PHE A 226 0.13 0.25 -17.16
N THR A 227 0.72 1.41 -17.35
CA THR A 227 2.15 1.57 -17.58
C THR A 227 2.81 2.48 -16.53
N SER A 228 4.14 2.50 -16.48
CA SER A 228 4.91 3.46 -15.68
C SER A 228 4.66 4.91 -16.10
N ALA A 229 4.38 5.16 -17.38
CA ALA A 229 4.00 6.49 -17.87
C ALA A 229 2.64 6.92 -17.31
N ASP A 230 1.66 5.99 -17.20
CA ASP A 230 0.37 6.27 -16.57
C ASP A 230 0.52 6.57 -15.06
N LEU A 231 1.41 5.84 -14.37
CA LEU A 231 1.75 6.13 -12.97
C LEU A 231 2.33 7.54 -12.84
N GLY A 232 3.31 7.89 -13.67
CA GLY A 232 3.91 9.23 -13.68
C GLY A 232 2.89 10.34 -13.98
N ALA A 233 1.94 10.09 -14.91
CA ALA A 233 0.85 11.02 -15.22
C ALA A 233 -0.08 11.23 -14.01
N ALA A 234 -0.47 10.16 -13.31
CA ALA A 234 -1.31 10.25 -12.11
C ALA A 234 -0.61 11.02 -10.97
N VAL A 235 0.68 10.77 -10.75
CA VAL A 235 1.48 11.50 -9.75
C VAL A 235 1.65 12.98 -10.14
N LYS A 236 1.89 13.28 -11.42
CA LYS A 236 1.96 14.65 -11.91
C LYS A 236 0.63 15.40 -11.70
N GLU A 237 -0.50 14.77 -12.00
CA GLU A 237 -1.81 15.32 -11.74
C GLU A 237 -2.04 15.60 -10.26
N PHE A 238 -1.68 14.64 -9.39
CA PHE A 238 -1.72 14.82 -7.93
C PHE A 238 -0.94 16.07 -7.48
N HIS A 239 0.27 16.28 -7.96
CA HIS A 239 1.07 17.46 -7.61
C HIS A 239 0.53 18.78 -8.21
N SER A 240 -0.27 18.72 -9.26
CA SER A 240 -0.91 19.92 -9.84
C SER A 240 -2.16 20.36 -9.10
N ARG A 241 -2.74 19.50 -8.24
CA ARG A 241 -3.93 19.82 -7.46
C ARG A 241 -3.56 20.67 -6.23
N GLU A 242 -4.33 21.71 -5.99
CA GLU A 242 -4.18 22.59 -4.85
C GLU A 242 -4.83 21.95 -3.61
N ARG A 243 -4.03 21.55 -2.61
CA ARG A 243 -4.53 21.00 -1.33
C ARG A 243 -4.88 22.14 -0.38
N ARG A 244 -6.15 22.41 -0.16
CA ARG A 244 -6.62 23.51 0.71
C ARG A 244 -6.82 23.14 2.17
N PHE A 245 -6.93 21.89 2.53
CA PHE A 245 -7.15 21.38 3.91
C PHE A 245 -8.15 22.20 4.73
N GLY A 246 -9.21 22.72 4.08
CA GLY A 246 -10.22 23.55 4.74
C GLY A 246 -9.81 25.02 4.96
N THR A 247 -8.66 25.48 4.50
CA THR A 247 -8.26 26.89 4.57
C THR A 247 -8.85 27.69 3.41
N VAL A 248 -9.44 28.84 3.72
CA VAL A 248 -9.92 29.82 2.71
C VAL A 248 -8.76 30.78 2.43
N PRO A 249 -8.37 31.01 1.14
CA PRO A 249 -7.38 32.03 0.81
C PRO A 249 -7.85 33.41 1.27
N GLU A 250 -6.99 34.21 1.89
CA GLU A 250 -7.31 35.57 2.37
C GLU A 250 -7.88 36.52 1.31
N ALA A 251 -7.63 36.26 0.03
CA ALA A 251 -8.14 37.06 -1.10
C ALA A 251 -9.65 36.91 -1.41
N ALA A 252 -10.37 36.00 -0.72
CA ALA A 252 -11.81 35.79 -0.90
C ALA A 252 -12.67 36.42 0.20
N ALA A 253 -12.07 37.22 1.10
CA ALA A 253 -12.76 37.93 2.20
C ALA A 253 -12.95 39.44 1.87
N GLY A 254 -13.17 39.77 0.60
CA GLY A 254 -13.50 41.11 0.15
C GLY A 254 -14.92 41.20 -0.41
#